data_54389f272cf45edb601db2e2cdaeae8f
#
_entry.id   54389f272cf45edb601db2e2cdaeae8f
#
_cell.length_a   1.000
_cell.length_b   1.000
_cell.length_c   1.000
_cell.angle_alpha   90.00
_cell.angle_beta   90.00
_cell.angle_gamma   90.00
#
_symmetry.space_group_name_H-M   'P 1'
#
loop_
_entity.id
_entity.type
_entity.pdbx_description
1 polymer ?
#
loop_
_entity_poly.entity_id
_entity_poly.type
_entity_poly.pdbx_seq_one_letter_code
_entity_poly.pdbx_strand_id
1 'polypeptide(L)'
;TYHAYAKNLCENYNFDRNKYRLCVREKKFAAITRSDFAKLKEDLQFLDNAMKTVLDEYKDYFQERFVDGLSIRKYAEAHQLNRGSVDHLQKKFFVALARLLKERDEAEGKCRLWKPSQN
;
A
#
# COMPACT_ATOMS: atom_id res chain seq x y z
N THR A 1 -6.75 -11.11 -4.98
CA THR A 1 -7.85 -10.26 -4.54
C THR A 1 -7.39 -8.83 -4.33
N TYR A 2 -8.32 -7.88 -4.38
CA TYR A 2 -7.99 -6.48 -4.12
C TYR A 2 -7.62 -6.26 -2.65
N HIS A 3 -8.16 -7.05 -1.75
CA HIS A 3 -7.74 -7.00 -0.34
C HIS A 3 -6.27 -7.38 -0.18
N ALA A 4 -5.82 -8.45 -0.83
CA ALA A 4 -4.43 -8.85 -0.80
C ALA A 4 -3.53 -7.81 -1.47
N TYR A 5 -3.98 -7.18 -2.54
CA TYR A 5 -3.27 -6.10 -3.21
C TYR A 5 -3.06 -4.92 -2.25
N ALA A 6 -4.14 -4.49 -1.57
CA ALA A 6 -4.08 -3.41 -0.60
C ALA A 6 -3.11 -3.72 0.55
N LYS A 7 -3.21 -4.92 1.09
CA LYS A 7 -2.34 -5.38 2.17
C LYS A 7 -0.87 -5.37 1.75
N ASN A 8 -0.57 -5.95 0.59
CA ASN A 8 0.80 -6.00 0.09
C ASN A 8 1.36 -4.60 -0.19
N LEU A 9 0.53 -3.71 -0.72
CA LEU A 9 0.92 -2.34 -1.00
C LEU A 9 1.36 -1.62 0.27
N CYS A 10 0.63 -1.80 1.36
CA CYS A 10 0.96 -1.20 2.66
C CYS A 10 2.16 -1.87 3.31
N GLU A 11 2.19 -3.20 3.36
CA GLU A 11 3.26 -3.93 4.02
C GLU A 11 4.61 -3.74 3.34
N ASN A 12 4.63 -3.53 2.02
CA ASN A 12 5.86 -3.32 1.25
C ASN A 12 6.15 -1.85 1.00
N TYR A 13 5.40 -0.93 1.58
CA TYR A 13 5.48 0.49 1.25
C TYR A 13 6.90 1.07 1.42
N ASN A 14 7.55 0.83 2.55
CA ASN A 14 8.89 1.35 2.80
C ASN A 14 9.92 0.76 1.83
N PHE A 15 9.85 -0.54 1.60
CA PHE A 15 10.74 -1.22 0.67
C PHE A 15 10.55 -0.68 -0.75
N ASP A 16 9.31 -0.58 -1.19
CA ASP A 16 8.97 -0.11 -2.55
C ASP A 16 9.36 1.35 -2.75
N ARG A 17 9.11 2.19 -1.75
CA ARG A 17 9.48 3.61 -1.80
C ARG A 17 10.99 3.79 -1.92
N ASN A 18 11.76 3.04 -1.14
CA ASN A 18 13.21 3.09 -1.20
C ASN A 18 13.73 2.58 -2.54
N LYS A 19 13.15 1.49 -3.05
CA LYS A 19 13.50 0.96 -4.36
C LYS A 19 13.25 1.98 -5.46
N TYR A 20 12.10 2.65 -5.42
CA TYR A 20 11.75 3.70 -6.38
C TYR A 20 12.77 4.85 -6.33
N ARG A 21 13.07 5.33 -5.12
CA ARG A 21 14.03 6.43 -4.93
C ARG A 21 15.42 6.09 -5.44
N LEU A 22 15.89 4.87 -5.20
CA LEU A 22 17.18 4.42 -5.70
C LEU A 22 17.21 4.34 -7.22
N CYS A 23 16.16 3.82 -7.84
CA CYS A 23 16.06 3.75 -9.30
C CYS A 23 16.12 5.14 -9.92
N VAL A 24 15.41 6.11 -9.35
CA VAL A 24 15.38 7.48 -9.86
C VAL A 24 16.74 8.17 -9.64
N ARG A 25 17.27 8.11 -8.41
CA ARG A 25 18.51 8.81 -8.04
C ARG A 25 19.73 8.29 -8.80
N GLU A 26 19.85 6.98 -8.91
CA GLU A 26 21.04 6.35 -9.48
C GLU A 26 20.89 6.02 -10.97
N LYS A 27 19.69 6.24 -11.53
CA LYS A 27 19.35 5.88 -12.92
C LYS A 27 19.65 4.42 -13.22
N LYS A 28 19.56 3.56 -12.18
CA LYS A 28 19.83 2.13 -12.32
C LYS A 28 18.53 1.38 -12.48
N PHE A 29 18.11 1.25 -13.74
CA PHE A 29 16.90 0.50 -14.07
C PHE A 29 17.20 -0.98 -14.39
N ALA A 30 18.45 -1.41 -14.22
CA ALA A 30 18.86 -2.79 -14.56
C ALA A 30 18.22 -3.85 -13.66
N ALA A 31 17.81 -3.48 -12.44
CA ALA A 31 17.19 -4.42 -11.49
C ALA A 31 15.68 -4.47 -11.60
N ILE A 32 15.07 -3.69 -12.48
CA ILE A 32 13.61 -3.60 -12.62
C ILE A 32 13.26 -3.30 -14.07
N THR A 33 12.22 -3.95 -14.61
CA THR A 33 11.75 -3.66 -15.95
C THR A 33 11.02 -2.32 -15.99
N ARG A 34 10.86 -1.76 -17.21
CA ARG A 34 10.11 -0.49 -17.37
C ARG A 34 8.67 -0.62 -16.90
N SER A 35 8.02 -1.74 -17.21
CA SER A 35 6.64 -1.96 -16.83
C SER A 35 6.50 -2.10 -15.31
N ASP A 36 7.43 -2.77 -14.65
CA ASP A 36 7.43 -2.92 -13.20
C ASP A 36 7.72 -1.59 -12.51
N PHE A 37 8.63 -0.79 -13.06
CA PHE A 37 8.91 0.54 -12.54
C PHE A 37 7.68 1.46 -12.67
N ALA A 38 7.01 1.43 -13.82
CA ALA A 38 5.81 2.23 -14.05
C ALA A 38 4.70 1.84 -13.08
N LYS A 39 4.51 0.53 -12.86
CA LYS A 39 3.52 0.03 -11.90
C LYS A 39 3.86 0.46 -10.48
N LEU A 40 5.12 0.33 -10.09
CA LEU A 40 5.60 0.76 -8.77
C LEU A 40 5.31 2.25 -8.54
N LYS A 41 5.66 3.08 -9.50
CA LYS A 41 5.42 4.53 -9.45
C LYS A 41 3.94 4.85 -9.33
N GLU A 42 3.11 4.23 -10.16
CA GLU A 42 1.65 4.42 -10.13
C GLU A 42 1.06 4.04 -8.77
N ASP A 43 1.44 2.87 -8.26
CA ASP A 43 0.90 2.37 -6.99
C ASP A 43 1.31 3.26 -5.82
N LEU A 44 2.56 3.70 -5.77
CA LEU A 44 3.03 4.60 -4.72
C LEU A 44 2.31 5.95 -4.78
N GLN A 45 2.17 6.53 -5.97
CA GLN A 45 1.47 7.81 -6.15
C GLN A 45 -0.01 7.69 -5.78
N PHE A 46 -0.64 6.59 -6.16
CA PHE A 46 -2.04 6.33 -5.83
C PHE A 46 -2.23 6.24 -4.32
N LEU A 47 -1.39 5.46 -3.64
CA LEU A 47 -1.46 5.29 -2.20
C LEU A 47 -1.22 6.62 -1.47
N ASP A 48 -0.16 7.34 -1.84
CA ASP A 48 0.16 8.62 -1.22
C ASP A 48 -1.00 9.62 -1.38
N ASN A 49 -1.59 9.67 -2.57
CA ASN A 49 -2.72 10.56 -2.82
C ASN A 49 -3.96 10.15 -2.03
N ALA A 50 -4.25 8.85 -1.96
CA ALA A 50 -5.39 8.34 -1.20
C ALA A 50 -5.25 8.67 0.30
N MET A 51 -4.05 8.55 0.85
CA MET A 51 -3.79 8.84 2.26
C MET A 51 -3.95 10.34 2.58
N LYS A 52 -3.78 11.20 1.60
CA LYS A 52 -3.96 12.65 1.78
C LYS A 52 -5.40 13.10 1.55
N THR A 53 -6.23 12.26 0.95
CA THR A 53 -7.59 12.63 0.55
C THR A 53 -8.63 11.69 1.16
N VAL A 54 -9.02 10.66 0.43
CA VAL A 54 -10.16 9.78 0.80
C VAL A 54 -9.87 8.96 2.06
N LEU A 55 -8.63 8.56 2.27
CA LEU A 55 -8.21 7.75 3.42
C LEU A 55 -7.51 8.57 4.50
N ASP A 56 -7.74 9.87 4.54
CA ASP A 56 -7.09 10.77 5.51
C ASP A 56 -7.37 10.36 6.96
N GLU A 57 -8.53 9.79 7.24
CA GLU A 57 -8.86 9.30 8.59
C GLU A 57 -7.92 8.19 9.09
N TYR A 58 -7.25 7.48 8.18
CA TYR A 58 -6.32 6.40 8.51
C TYR A 58 -4.85 6.83 8.45
N LYS A 59 -4.57 8.12 8.22
CA LYS A 59 -3.19 8.58 7.97
C LYS A 59 -2.24 8.30 9.12
N ASP A 60 -2.68 8.48 10.36
CA ASP A 60 -1.84 8.25 11.54
C ASP A 60 -1.58 6.77 11.72
N TYR A 61 -2.60 5.94 11.54
CA TYR A 61 -2.44 4.49 11.56
C TYR A 61 -1.45 4.02 10.50
N PHE A 62 -1.62 4.50 9.27
CA PHE A 62 -0.72 4.15 8.16
C PHE A 62 0.72 4.58 8.47
N GLN A 63 0.91 5.80 8.94
CA GLN A 63 2.23 6.33 9.27
C GLN A 63 2.92 5.45 10.32
N GLU A 64 2.27 5.19 11.43
CA GLU A 64 2.87 4.45 12.53
C GLU A 64 3.12 2.97 12.18
N ARG A 65 2.17 2.35 11.49
CA ARG A 65 2.28 0.92 11.17
C ARG A 65 3.21 0.64 10.01
N PHE A 66 3.11 1.38 8.92
CA PHE A 66 3.74 1.03 7.65
C PHE A 66 4.90 1.94 7.25
N VAL A 67 5.02 3.09 7.83
CA VAL A 67 6.18 3.97 7.64
C VAL A 67 7.14 3.84 8.82
N ASP A 68 6.63 4.01 10.04
CA ASP A 68 7.45 3.91 11.25
C ASP A 68 7.74 2.46 11.65
N GLY A 69 6.94 1.52 11.17
CA GLY A 69 7.20 0.10 11.35
C GLY A 69 6.72 -0.52 12.66
N LEU A 70 5.77 0.12 13.36
CA LEU A 70 5.20 -0.46 14.56
C LEU A 70 4.41 -1.73 14.24
N SER A 71 4.64 -2.79 15.01
CA SER A 71 3.80 -3.98 14.93
C SER A 71 2.39 -3.67 15.48
N ILE A 72 1.42 -4.54 15.17
CA ILE A 72 0.06 -4.42 15.72
C ILE A 72 0.12 -4.35 17.25
N ARG A 73 0.93 -5.21 17.86
CA ARG A 73 1.11 -5.23 19.31
C ARG A 73 1.64 -3.91 19.86
N LYS A 74 2.69 -3.37 19.22
CA LYS A 74 3.30 -2.11 19.69
C LYS A 74 2.36 -0.93 19.46
N TYR A 75 1.64 -0.93 18.35
CA TYR A 75 0.64 0.10 18.10
C TYR A 75 -0.45 0.07 19.16
N ALA A 76 -0.96 -1.14 19.49
CA ALA A 76 -1.99 -1.30 20.51
C ALA A 76 -1.49 -0.80 21.87
N GLU A 77 -0.26 -1.14 22.26
CA GLU A 77 0.34 -0.67 23.50
C GLU A 77 0.47 0.85 23.53
N ALA A 78 0.95 1.45 22.45
CA ALA A 78 1.14 2.90 22.36
C ALA A 78 -0.17 3.68 22.47
N HIS A 79 -1.26 3.13 21.98
CA HIS A 79 -2.57 3.79 21.97
C HIS A 79 -3.52 3.26 23.05
N GLN A 80 -3.04 2.38 23.92
CA GLN A 80 -3.84 1.79 25.01
C GLN A 80 -5.10 1.10 24.48
N LEU A 81 -4.94 0.39 23.36
CA LEU A 81 -6.01 -0.38 22.72
C LEU A 81 -5.76 -1.87 22.90
N ASN A 82 -6.83 -2.66 22.86
CA ASN A 82 -6.67 -4.10 22.80
C ASN A 82 -6.38 -4.51 21.34
N ARG A 83 -5.83 -5.71 21.17
CA ARG A 83 -5.46 -6.21 19.84
C ARG A 83 -6.66 -6.32 18.90
N GLY A 84 -7.81 -6.71 19.42
CA GLY A 84 -9.03 -6.84 18.61
C GLY A 84 -9.45 -5.52 17.98
N SER A 85 -9.32 -4.43 18.71
CA SER A 85 -9.64 -3.09 18.19
C SER A 85 -8.69 -2.70 17.06
N VAL A 86 -7.40 -3.01 17.19
CA VAL A 86 -6.41 -2.71 16.14
C VAL A 86 -6.63 -3.59 14.92
N ASP A 87 -6.92 -4.87 15.11
CA ASP A 87 -7.24 -5.78 14.00
C ASP A 87 -8.47 -5.28 13.23
N HIS A 88 -9.47 -4.79 13.93
CA HIS A 88 -10.68 -4.22 13.32
C HIS A 88 -10.34 -2.96 12.50
N LEU A 89 -9.53 -2.08 13.07
CA LEU A 89 -9.08 -0.85 12.39
C LEU A 89 -8.32 -1.19 11.11
N GLN A 90 -7.39 -2.14 11.19
CA GLN A 90 -6.63 -2.58 10.04
C GLN A 90 -7.52 -3.16 8.94
N LYS A 91 -8.50 -3.98 9.33
CA LYS A 91 -9.44 -4.56 8.38
C LYS A 91 -10.25 -3.49 7.68
N LYS A 92 -10.76 -2.51 8.41
CA LYS A 92 -11.50 -1.38 7.83
C LYS A 92 -10.64 -0.62 6.83
N PHE A 93 -9.40 -0.34 7.19
CA PHE A 93 -8.47 0.37 6.32
C PHE A 93 -8.20 -0.40 5.03
N PHE A 94 -7.87 -1.68 5.13
CA PHE A 94 -7.58 -2.49 3.94
C PHE A 94 -8.81 -2.66 3.05
N VAL A 95 -10.01 -2.81 3.62
CA VAL A 95 -11.25 -2.88 2.85
C VAL A 95 -11.48 -1.57 2.07
N ALA A 96 -11.27 -0.43 2.72
CA ALA A 96 -11.43 0.87 2.07
C ALA A 96 -10.41 1.07 0.94
N LEU A 97 -9.14 0.74 1.19
CA LEU A 97 -8.10 0.84 0.17
C LEU A 97 -8.35 -0.13 -0.99
N ALA A 98 -8.76 -1.36 -0.69
CA ALA A 98 -9.09 -2.35 -1.72
C ALA A 98 -10.20 -1.85 -2.65
N ARG A 99 -11.22 -1.20 -2.09
CA ARG A 99 -12.30 -0.61 -2.88
C ARG A 99 -11.78 0.46 -3.84
N LEU A 100 -10.91 1.34 -3.35
CA LEU A 100 -10.32 2.40 -4.17
C LEU A 100 -9.47 1.83 -5.30
N LEU A 101 -8.68 0.80 -5.02
CA LEU A 101 -7.87 0.13 -6.03
C LEU A 101 -8.74 -0.51 -7.11
N LYS A 102 -9.82 -1.16 -6.70
CA LYS A 102 -10.77 -1.76 -7.63
C LYS A 102 -11.45 -0.70 -8.49
N GLU A 103 -11.91 0.38 -7.90
CA GLU A 103 -12.54 1.49 -8.62
C GLU A 103 -11.57 2.11 -9.63
N ARG A 104 -10.30 2.29 -9.25
CA ARG A 104 -9.27 2.78 -10.16
C ARG A 104 -9.12 1.86 -11.38
N ASP A 105 -8.99 0.57 -11.12
CA ASP A 105 -8.79 -0.41 -12.19
C ASP A 105 -10.00 -0.47 -13.13
N GLU A 106 -11.20 -0.44 -12.58
CA GLU A 106 -12.43 -0.42 -13.38
C GLU A 106 -12.53 0.86 -14.21
N ALA A 107 -12.21 2.01 -13.63
CA ALA A 107 -12.28 3.29 -14.33
C ALA A 107 -11.27 3.36 -15.49
N GLU A 108 -10.12 2.72 -15.35
CA GLU A 108 -9.09 2.70 -16.37
C GLU A 108 -9.22 1.51 -17.33
N GLY A 109 -10.17 0.61 -17.08
CA GLY A 109 -10.32 -0.60 -17.89
C GLY A 109 -9.16 -1.56 -17.78
N LYS A 110 -8.44 -1.54 -16.66
CA LYS A 110 -7.29 -2.39 -16.41
C LYS A 110 -7.53 -3.26 -15.19
N CYS A 111 -6.96 -4.46 -15.17
CA CYS A 111 -6.93 -5.30 -13.98
C CYS A 111 -5.48 -5.48 -13.57
N ARG A 112 -5.08 -4.87 -12.45
CA ARG A 112 -3.71 -4.93 -11.94
C ARG A 112 -3.45 -6.10 -11.00
N LEU A 113 -4.47 -6.94 -10.79
CA LEU A 113 -4.32 -8.15 -9.98
C LEU A 113 -3.41 -9.14 -10.70
N TRP A 114 -2.46 -9.70 -9.96
CA TRP A 114 -1.59 -10.73 -10.50
C TRP A 114 -2.37 -12.02 -10.74
N LYS A 115 -2.19 -12.63 -11.92
CA LYS A 115 -2.87 -13.85 -12.32
C LYS A 115 -1.85 -14.88 -12.78
N PRO A 116 -1.45 -15.84 -11.93
CA PRO A 116 -0.39 -16.79 -12.25
C PRO A 116 -0.71 -17.72 -13.40
N SER A 117 -1.99 -17.92 -13.70
CA SER A 117 -2.44 -18.87 -14.71
C SER A 117 -2.46 -18.33 -16.15
N GLN A 118 -1.92 -17.16 -16.39
CA GLN A 118 -1.99 -16.49 -17.70
C GLN A 118 -0.72 -16.65 -18.55
N ASN A 119 0.14 -17.53 -18.20
CA ASN A 119 1.34 -17.78 -19.00
C ASN A 119 1.10 -18.86 -20.04
#